data_d88b6b06a497ea2117a899736b9ace3e
#
_entry.id   d88b6b06a497ea2117a899736b9ace3e
#
_cell.length_a   1.000
_cell.length_b   1.000
_cell.length_c   1.000
_cell.angle_alpha   90.00
_cell.angle_beta   90.00
_cell.angle_gamma   90.00
#
_symmetry.space_group_name_H-M   'P 1'
#
loop_
_entity.id
_entity.type
_entity.pdbx_description
1 polymer ?
#
loop_
_entity_poly.entity_id
_entity_poly.type
_entity_poly.pdbx_seq_one_letter_code
_entity_poly.pdbx_strand_id
1 'polypeptide(L)'
;MTSVNGSAQTLQPAAALAQSPRRFPGESTQYRTARNALLAEEIELRRHIERVAAQRRALPAGGEAPQDYRFEGEHGPATLSQMFGDHDTLITYNWMFGPKRERPCPMCTSLLSAFDGEMPDILQRVAFAVIARGPIERLVAFKKERGWRHLRLYSSGGNSFNRDYANEDPDAGDNPAFNVFTRSGSTLHHFWGDEMGPQTSDPGQDPRGAPDPMPLWTLLDLTPGGRGQDWYPRLEYAVARR
;
A
#
# COMPACT_ATOMS: atom_id res chain seq x y z
N MET A 1 -16.36 6.26 -31.89
CA MET A 1 -14.90 6.11 -31.98
C MET A 1 -14.31 7.49 -32.26
N THR A 2 -13.97 8.23 -31.22
CA THR A 2 -13.31 9.52 -31.34
C THR A 2 -11.84 9.28 -30.95
N SER A 3 -10.96 9.24 -31.96
CA SER A 3 -9.52 9.16 -31.76
C SER A 3 -9.04 10.44 -31.10
N VAL A 4 -8.66 10.36 -29.85
CA VAL A 4 -7.91 11.43 -29.18
C VAL A 4 -6.47 11.34 -29.67
N ASN A 5 -6.16 12.10 -30.72
CA ASN A 5 -4.77 12.39 -31.12
C ASN A 5 -4.16 13.24 -30.00
N GLY A 6 -3.57 12.59 -28.99
CA GLY A 6 -2.75 13.24 -28.00
C GLY A 6 -1.39 13.61 -28.60
N SER A 7 -1.27 14.80 -29.18
CA SER A 7 0.04 15.43 -29.33
C SER A 7 0.72 15.43 -27.97
N ALA A 8 1.92 14.84 -27.86
CA ALA A 8 2.72 14.90 -26.66
C ALA A 8 2.95 16.38 -26.30
N GLN A 9 2.14 16.91 -25.37
CA GLN A 9 2.32 18.27 -24.91
C GLN A 9 3.66 18.36 -24.22
N THR A 10 4.53 19.22 -24.72
CA THR A 10 5.83 19.49 -24.09
C THR A 10 5.58 20.02 -22.67
N LEU A 11 6.11 19.33 -21.67
CA LEU A 11 5.98 19.75 -20.27
C LEU A 11 6.64 21.12 -20.09
N GLN A 12 5.93 22.05 -19.45
CA GLN A 12 6.51 23.33 -19.07
C GLN A 12 7.57 23.13 -17.95
N PRO A 13 8.60 23.98 -17.87
CA PRO A 13 9.52 23.93 -16.74
C PRO A 13 8.78 24.06 -15.40
N ALA A 14 9.10 23.19 -14.43
CA ALA A 14 8.42 23.18 -13.13
C ALA A 14 8.54 24.53 -12.40
N ALA A 15 9.71 25.19 -12.50
CA ALA A 15 9.94 26.52 -11.94
C ALA A 15 8.99 27.59 -12.52
N ALA A 16 8.61 27.48 -13.79
CA ALA A 16 7.65 28.40 -14.41
C ALA A 16 6.23 28.15 -13.86
N LEU A 17 5.84 26.88 -13.65
CA LEU A 17 4.55 26.52 -13.06
C LEU A 17 4.48 26.83 -11.56
N ALA A 18 5.60 26.87 -10.87
CA ALA A 18 5.70 27.12 -9.44
C ALA A 18 5.49 28.60 -9.04
N GLN A 19 5.22 29.48 -10.00
CA GLN A 19 4.90 30.89 -9.75
C GLN A 19 3.45 31.04 -9.29
N SER A 20 3.14 30.53 -8.09
CA SER A 20 1.80 30.57 -7.54
C SER A 20 1.38 32.00 -7.17
N PRO A 21 0.18 32.47 -7.59
CA PRO A 21 -0.38 33.73 -7.11
C PRO A 21 -0.89 33.64 -5.66
N ARG A 22 -1.02 32.41 -5.10
CA ARG A 22 -1.51 32.20 -3.74
C ARG A 22 -0.54 32.80 -2.72
N ARG A 23 -1.09 33.54 -1.77
CA ARG A 23 -0.36 34.10 -0.63
C ARG A 23 -1.06 33.68 0.66
N PHE A 24 -0.28 33.39 1.69
CA PHE A 24 -0.83 33.11 3.02
C PHE A 24 -0.66 34.33 3.92
N PRO A 25 -1.60 34.58 4.86
CA PRO A 25 -1.50 35.71 5.79
C PRO A 25 -0.17 35.67 6.56
N GLY A 26 0.52 36.82 6.61
CA GLY A 26 1.74 36.97 7.42
C GLY A 26 3.01 36.34 6.83
N GLU A 27 2.96 35.75 5.63
CA GLU A 27 4.18 35.17 5.02
C GLU A 27 5.21 36.23 4.65
N SER A 28 6.49 35.94 4.93
CA SER A 28 7.60 36.78 4.49
C SER A 28 7.99 36.51 3.03
N THR A 29 8.71 37.45 2.42
CA THR A 29 9.30 37.27 1.08
C THR A 29 10.23 36.05 1.04
N GLN A 30 11.04 35.87 2.10
CA GLN A 30 11.94 34.72 2.22
C GLN A 30 11.16 33.39 2.23
N TYR A 31 10.08 33.29 3.03
CA TYR A 31 9.21 32.12 3.04
C TYR A 31 8.62 31.85 1.66
N ARG A 32 8.11 32.89 0.97
CA ARG A 32 7.50 32.75 -0.34
C ARG A 32 8.51 32.26 -1.38
N THR A 33 9.72 32.74 -1.35
CA THR A 33 10.80 32.28 -2.25
C THR A 33 11.10 30.80 -2.02
N ALA A 34 11.30 30.40 -0.77
CA ALA A 34 11.54 29.00 -0.42
C ALA A 34 10.34 28.11 -0.79
N ARG A 35 9.11 28.58 -0.54
CA ARG A 35 7.89 27.83 -0.89
C ARG A 35 7.70 27.64 -2.40
N ASN A 36 8.06 28.62 -3.21
CA ASN A 36 8.02 28.47 -4.66
C ASN A 36 9.07 27.47 -5.16
N ALA A 37 10.27 27.48 -4.57
CA ALA A 37 11.29 26.48 -4.89
C ALA A 37 10.81 25.07 -4.53
N LEU A 38 10.26 24.88 -3.33
CA LEU A 38 9.66 23.60 -2.92
C LEU A 38 8.49 23.19 -3.84
N LEU A 39 7.65 24.13 -4.28
CA LEU A 39 6.56 23.83 -5.20
C LEU A 39 7.07 23.29 -6.55
N ALA A 40 8.22 23.77 -7.02
CA ALA A 40 8.82 23.20 -8.24
C ALA A 40 9.21 21.74 -8.03
N GLU A 41 9.81 21.39 -6.90
CA GLU A 41 10.14 19.99 -6.54
C GLU A 41 8.88 19.13 -6.39
N GLU A 42 7.83 19.63 -5.76
CA GLU A 42 6.54 18.92 -5.64
C GLU A 42 5.90 18.66 -7.02
N ILE A 43 6.06 19.56 -7.98
CA ILE A 43 5.63 19.37 -9.36
C ILE A 43 6.42 18.24 -10.02
N GLU A 44 7.76 18.23 -9.87
CA GLU A 44 8.60 17.15 -10.42
C GLU A 44 8.33 15.81 -9.74
N LEU A 45 8.10 15.77 -8.43
CA LEU A 45 7.72 14.56 -7.71
C LEU A 45 6.42 13.97 -8.29
N ARG A 46 5.38 14.80 -8.50
CA ARG A 46 4.12 14.35 -9.13
C ARG A 46 4.36 13.75 -10.51
N ARG A 47 5.19 14.39 -11.34
CA ARG A 47 5.56 13.89 -12.67
C ARG A 47 6.32 12.56 -12.57
N HIS A 48 7.20 12.44 -11.56
CA HIS A 48 7.93 11.19 -11.31
C HIS A 48 6.99 10.05 -10.93
N ILE A 49 6.05 10.30 -10.02
CA ILE A 49 5.01 9.33 -9.62
C ILE A 49 4.23 8.86 -10.86
N GLU A 50 3.81 9.77 -11.74
CA GLU A 50 3.11 9.42 -12.98
C GLU A 50 3.97 8.55 -13.92
N ARG A 51 5.28 8.86 -14.05
CA ARG A 51 6.22 8.05 -14.85
C ARG A 51 6.37 6.65 -14.28
N VAL A 52 6.57 6.51 -12.97
CA VAL A 52 6.68 5.19 -12.30
C VAL A 52 5.38 4.40 -12.45
N ALA A 53 4.23 5.05 -12.28
CA ALA A 53 2.93 4.41 -12.48
C ALA A 53 2.74 3.93 -13.93
N ALA A 54 3.21 4.71 -14.92
CA ALA A 54 3.19 4.31 -16.32
C ALA A 54 4.11 3.10 -16.59
N GLN A 55 5.31 3.07 -15.99
CA GLN A 55 6.23 1.94 -16.08
C GLN A 55 5.63 0.68 -15.45
N ARG A 56 4.98 0.79 -14.28
CA ARG A 56 4.26 -0.35 -13.68
C ARG A 56 3.19 -0.89 -14.62
N ARG A 57 2.38 -0.04 -15.21
CA ARG A 57 1.35 -0.47 -16.19
C ARG A 57 1.92 -1.10 -17.46
N ALA A 58 3.14 -0.76 -17.82
CA ALA A 58 3.84 -1.30 -19.00
C ALA A 58 4.62 -2.60 -18.71
N LEU A 59 4.61 -3.10 -17.48
CA LEU A 59 5.20 -4.40 -17.19
C LEU A 59 4.54 -5.48 -18.07
N PRO A 60 5.31 -6.43 -18.57
CA PRO A 60 4.74 -7.61 -19.19
C PRO A 60 3.92 -8.40 -18.16
N ALA A 61 3.10 -9.32 -18.64
CA ALA A 61 2.46 -10.27 -17.75
C ALA A 61 3.53 -10.98 -16.91
N GLY A 62 3.35 -10.96 -15.59
CA GLY A 62 4.26 -11.63 -14.66
C GLY A 62 4.12 -13.15 -14.72
N GLY A 63 4.79 -13.85 -13.81
CA GLY A 63 4.73 -15.30 -13.71
C GLY A 63 3.31 -15.81 -13.46
N GLU A 64 2.95 -16.93 -14.09
CA GLU A 64 1.71 -17.62 -13.78
C GLU A 64 1.73 -18.14 -12.36
N ALA A 65 0.62 -17.99 -11.62
CA ALA A 65 0.50 -18.53 -10.27
C ALA A 65 0.60 -20.06 -10.33
N PRO A 66 1.52 -20.69 -9.57
CA PRO A 66 1.81 -22.12 -9.70
C PRO A 66 0.65 -23.01 -9.29
N GLN A 67 -0.33 -22.46 -8.57
CA GLN A 67 -1.53 -23.15 -8.12
C GLN A 67 -2.63 -22.16 -7.73
N ASP A 68 -3.86 -22.62 -7.66
CA ASP A 68 -4.97 -21.87 -7.08
C ASP A 68 -5.00 -22.12 -5.56
N TYR A 69 -4.26 -21.28 -4.82
CA TYR A 69 -4.10 -21.40 -3.37
C TYR A 69 -5.43 -21.40 -2.64
N ARG A 70 -5.57 -22.22 -1.62
CA ARG A 70 -6.76 -22.33 -0.77
C ARG A 70 -6.51 -21.65 0.58
N PHE A 71 -7.45 -20.84 1.00
CA PHE A 71 -7.40 -20.06 2.23
C PHE A 71 -8.65 -20.31 3.07
N GLU A 72 -8.53 -20.14 4.38
CA GLU A 72 -9.68 -20.02 5.27
C GLU A 72 -10.10 -18.54 5.32
N GLY A 73 -11.29 -18.23 4.81
CA GLY A 73 -11.85 -16.87 4.85
C GLY A 73 -12.88 -16.69 5.97
N GLU A 74 -13.20 -15.43 6.28
CA GLU A 74 -14.23 -15.11 7.33
C GLU A 74 -15.63 -15.64 7.00
N HIS A 75 -15.90 -16.00 5.74
CA HIS A 75 -17.19 -16.56 5.27
C HIS A 75 -17.04 -18.00 4.75
N GLY A 76 -15.96 -18.67 5.09
CA GLY A 76 -15.65 -20.01 4.64
C GLY A 76 -14.43 -20.06 3.71
N PRO A 77 -14.04 -21.27 3.27
CA PRO A 77 -12.89 -21.46 2.40
C PRO A 77 -13.04 -20.69 1.08
N ALA A 78 -11.94 -20.15 0.60
CA ALA A 78 -11.86 -19.47 -0.69
C ALA A 78 -10.54 -19.80 -1.39
N THR A 79 -10.54 -19.76 -2.72
CA THR A 79 -9.31 -19.87 -3.52
C THR A 79 -8.82 -18.49 -3.95
N LEU A 80 -7.54 -18.39 -4.37
CA LEU A 80 -6.99 -17.16 -4.92
C LEU A 80 -7.86 -16.64 -6.07
N SER A 81 -8.30 -17.54 -6.96
CA SER A 81 -9.17 -17.19 -8.09
C SER A 81 -10.52 -16.63 -7.66
N GLN A 82 -11.09 -17.15 -6.58
CA GLN A 82 -12.37 -16.68 -6.03
C GLN A 82 -12.28 -15.31 -5.37
N MET A 83 -11.09 -14.92 -4.86
CA MET A 83 -10.89 -13.59 -4.24
C MET A 83 -11.04 -12.44 -5.23
N PHE A 84 -10.87 -12.69 -6.52
CA PHE A 84 -11.08 -11.67 -7.56
C PHE A 84 -12.55 -11.22 -7.66
N GLY A 85 -13.51 -12.08 -7.28
CA GLY A 85 -14.93 -11.80 -7.54
C GLY A 85 -15.15 -11.50 -9.02
N ASP A 86 -15.78 -10.36 -9.31
CA ASP A 86 -16.07 -9.91 -10.69
C ASP A 86 -14.93 -9.07 -11.31
N HIS A 87 -13.81 -8.91 -10.63
CA HIS A 87 -12.67 -8.12 -11.11
C HIS A 87 -11.61 -8.98 -11.80
N ASP A 88 -10.87 -8.37 -12.72
CA ASP A 88 -9.69 -8.98 -13.35
C ASP A 88 -8.36 -8.63 -12.68
N THR A 89 -8.43 -7.84 -11.60
CA THR A 89 -7.27 -7.45 -10.80
C THR A 89 -7.57 -7.64 -9.33
N LEU A 90 -6.64 -8.28 -8.62
CA LEU A 90 -6.67 -8.48 -7.19
C LEU A 90 -5.41 -7.90 -6.55
N ILE A 91 -5.57 -7.04 -5.56
CA ILE A 91 -4.50 -6.62 -4.67
C ILE A 91 -4.56 -7.46 -3.41
N THR A 92 -3.44 -8.02 -3.00
CA THR A 92 -3.31 -8.68 -1.69
C THR A 92 -2.33 -7.94 -0.82
N TYR A 93 -2.63 -7.87 0.48
CA TYR A 93 -1.70 -7.37 1.48
C TYR A 93 -1.42 -8.45 2.52
N ASN A 94 -0.14 -8.81 2.66
CA ASN A 94 0.32 -9.74 3.68
C ASN A 94 0.44 -9.00 5.02
N TRP A 95 -0.43 -9.36 5.94
CA TRP A 95 -0.50 -8.77 7.27
C TRP A 95 0.33 -9.58 8.26
N MET A 96 1.28 -8.94 8.91
CA MET A 96 2.11 -9.56 9.94
C MET A 96 1.29 -9.88 11.19
N PHE A 97 0.51 -10.96 11.11
CA PHE A 97 -0.29 -11.54 12.20
C PHE A 97 -0.31 -13.07 12.10
N GLY A 98 0.89 -13.66 12.08
CA GLY A 98 1.07 -15.10 12.05
C GLY A 98 0.90 -15.77 13.42
N PRO A 99 1.02 -17.12 13.47
CA PRO A 99 0.74 -17.90 14.67
C PRO A 99 1.68 -17.59 15.85
N LYS A 100 2.90 -17.14 15.57
CA LYS A 100 3.90 -16.79 16.59
C LYS A 100 3.69 -15.41 17.23
N ARG A 101 2.77 -14.57 16.68
CA ARG A 101 2.48 -13.24 17.22
C ARG A 101 1.29 -13.27 18.15
N GLU A 102 1.43 -12.74 19.32
CA GLU A 102 0.30 -12.50 20.23
C GLU A 102 -0.61 -11.38 19.71
N ARG A 103 -0.01 -10.28 19.24
CA ARG A 103 -0.69 -9.12 18.66
C ARG A 103 -0.12 -8.82 17.26
N PRO A 104 -0.93 -8.27 16.35
CA PRO A 104 -0.46 -7.93 15.01
C PRO A 104 0.53 -6.77 15.02
N CYS A 105 1.28 -6.65 13.91
CA CYS A 105 2.18 -5.52 13.70
C CYS A 105 1.41 -4.19 13.70
N PRO A 106 1.82 -3.21 14.54
CA PRO A 106 1.14 -1.91 14.62
C PRO A 106 1.19 -1.10 13.33
N MET A 107 2.29 -1.15 12.56
CA MET A 107 2.40 -0.47 11.27
C MET A 107 1.40 -1.03 10.24
N CYS A 108 1.37 -2.35 10.08
CA CYS A 108 0.39 -3.01 9.20
C CYS A 108 -1.04 -2.66 9.63
N THR A 109 -1.31 -2.64 10.93
CA THR A 109 -2.63 -2.29 11.48
C THR A 109 -3.01 -0.84 11.18
N SER A 110 -2.05 0.08 11.28
CA SER A 110 -2.26 1.49 10.91
C SER A 110 -2.63 1.63 9.43
N LEU A 111 -1.90 0.95 8.55
CA LEU A 111 -2.17 0.93 7.11
C LEU A 111 -3.56 0.35 6.80
N LEU A 112 -3.88 -0.82 7.35
CA LEU A 112 -5.17 -1.47 7.15
C LEU A 112 -6.33 -0.65 7.70
N SER A 113 -6.14 0.08 8.81
CA SER A 113 -7.15 1.00 9.34
C SER A 113 -7.45 2.16 8.39
N ALA A 114 -6.45 2.67 7.65
CA ALA A 114 -6.67 3.67 6.61
C ALA A 114 -7.42 3.06 5.41
N PHE A 115 -6.99 1.88 4.96
CA PHE A 115 -7.63 1.21 3.83
C PHE A 115 -9.06 0.77 4.11
N ASP A 116 -9.41 0.38 5.33
CA ASP A 116 -10.78 -0.01 5.66
C ASP A 116 -11.78 1.09 5.29
N GLY A 117 -11.42 2.36 5.54
CA GLY A 117 -12.24 3.51 5.15
C GLY A 117 -12.31 3.74 3.64
N GLU A 118 -11.28 3.37 2.89
CA GLU A 118 -11.19 3.55 1.43
C GLU A 118 -11.72 2.34 0.63
N MET A 119 -11.96 1.20 1.29
CA MET A 119 -12.41 -0.03 0.61
C MET A 119 -13.64 0.15 -0.27
N PRO A 120 -14.69 0.91 0.12
CA PRO A 120 -15.85 1.10 -0.75
C PRO A 120 -15.50 1.68 -2.13
N ASP A 121 -14.47 2.57 -2.19
CA ASP A 121 -14.00 3.17 -3.44
C ASP A 121 -13.05 2.24 -4.19
N ILE A 122 -12.11 1.59 -3.49
CA ILE A 122 -11.15 0.63 -4.06
C ILE A 122 -11.89 -0.52 -4.76
N LEU A 123 -12.91 -1.07 -4.10
CA LEU A 123 -13.69 -2.20 -4.61
C LEU A 123 -14.59 -1.86 -5.82
N GLN A 124 -14.68 -0.58 -6.25
CA GLN A 124 -15.28 -0.23 -7.53
C GLN A 124 -14.34 -0.56 -8.72
N ARG A 125 -13.07 -0.77 -8.48
CA ARG A 125 -12.05 -0.87 -9.53
C ARG A 125 -11.28 -2.18 -9.50
N VAL A 126 -11.01 -2.71 -8.32
CA VAL A 126 -10.19 -3.91 -8.11
C VAL A 126 -10.69 -4.70 -6.91
N ALA A 127 -10.40 -6.00 -6.89
CA ALA A 127 -10.56 -6.79 -5.67
C ALA A 127 -9.41 -6.51 -4.68
N PHE A 128 -9.69 -6.64 -3.39
CA PHE A 128 -8.68 -6.49 -2.34
C PHE A 128 -8.85 -7.58 -1.27
N ALA A 129 -7.74 -8.19 -0.85
CA ALA A 129 -7.71 -9.21 0.18
C ALA A 129 -6.57 -8.98 1.17
N VAL A 130 -6.85 -9.12 2.46
CA VAL A 130 -5.83 -9.14 3.51
C VAL A 130 -5.54 -10.59 3.87
N ILE A 131 -4.29 -10.98 3.77
CA ILE A 131 -3.84 -12.35 4.00
C ILE A 131 -2.88 -12.37 5.19
N ALA A 132 -3.09 -13.31 6.13
CA ALA A 132 -2.18 -13.54 7.24
C ALA A 132 -2.09 -15.03 7.56
N ARG A 133 -1.00 -15.48 8.18
CA ARG A 133 -0.82 -16.90 8.57
C ARG A 133 -1.53 -17.29 9.87
N GLY A 134 -2.00 -16.32 10.64
CA GLY A 134 -2.77 -16.60 11.86
C GLY A 134 -4.10 -17.30 11.57
N PRO A 135 -4.67 -18.06 12.53
CA PRO A 135 -6.00 -18.64 12.41
C PRO A 135 -7.05 -17.59 12.11
N ILE A 136 -8.00 -17.90 11.22
CA ILE A 136 -9.00 -16.93 10.74
C ILE A 136 -9.82 -16.33 11.88
N GLU A 137 -10.12 -17.10 12.93
CA GLU A 137 -10.89 -16.64 14.09
C GLU A 137 -10.17 -15.49 14.82
N ARG A 138 -8.83 -15.57 14.93
CA ARG A 138 -8.02 -14.50 15.53
C ARG A 138 -8.03 -13.24 14.68
N LEU A 139 -7.92 -13.40 13.36
CA LEU A 139 -7.95 -12.27 12.43
C LEU A 139 -9.30 -11.54 12.53
N VAL A 140 -10.40 -12.29 12.51
CA VAL A 140 -11.75 -11.75 12.62
C VAL A 140 -12.00 -11.12 13.99
N ALA A 141 -11.52 -11.72 15.07
CA ALA A 141 -11.63 -11.14 16.41
C ALA A 141 -10.96 -9.76 16.48
N PHE A 142 -9.74 -9.65 15.92
CA PHE A 142 -9.02 -8.38 15.88
C PHE A 142 -9.69 -7.36 14.95
N LYS A 143 -10.22 -7.78 13.81
CA LYS A 143 -11.03 -6.93 12.92
C LYS A 143 -12.19 -6.28 13.70
N LYS A 144 -12.91 -7.06 14.52
CA LYS A 144 -13.99 -6.56 15.39
C LYS A 144 -13.46 -5.58 16.44
N GLU A 145 -12.35 -5.90 17.09
CA GLU A 145 -11.70 -5.04 18.09
C GLU A 145 -11.35 -3.65 17.49
N ARG A 146 -10.86 -3.63 16.24
CA ARG A 146 -10.52 -2.39 15.53
C ARG A 146 -11.71 -1.67 14.91
N GLY A 147 -12.86 -2.30 14.83
CA GLY A 147 -14.05 -1.75 14.19
C GLY A 147 -13.97 -1.70 12.66
N TRP A 148 -13.09 -2.50 12.05
CA TRP A 148 -12.99 -2.61 10.58
C TRP A 148 -14.24 -3.25 10.00
N ARG A 149 -14.77 -2.70 8.92
CA ARG A 149 -16.07 -3.08 8.33
C ARG A 149 -15.93 -3.68 6.93
N HIS A 150 -14.94 -3.24 6.16
CA HIS A 150 -14.90 -3.46 4.72
C HIS A 150 -13.77 -4.39 4.28
N LEU A 151 -12.70 -4.51 5.08
CA LEU A 151 -11.60 -5.43 4.79
C LEU A 151 -12.07 -6.88 4.79
N ARG A 152 -11.64 -7.65 3.79
CA ARG A 152 -11.84 -9.11 3.72
C ARG A 152 -10.57 -9.80 4.15
N LEU A 153 -10.69 -10.70 5.14
CA LEU A 153 -9.57 -11.37 5.78
C LEU A 153 -9.52 -12.84 5.39
N TYR A 154 -8.29 -13.32 5.15
CA TYR A 154 -8.02 -14.71 4.79
C TYR A 154 -6.80 -15.23 5.53
N SER A 155 -6.90 -16.48 6.01
CA SER A 155 -5.77 -17.20 6.60
C SER A 155 -5.09 -18.06 5.55
N SER A 156 -3.77 -17.90 5.43
CA SER A 156 -2.88 -18.75 4.61
C SER A 156 -2.14 -19.79 5.44
N GLY A 157 -2.56 -20.04 6.69
CA GLY A 157 -1.86 -20.95 7.61
C GLY A 157 -1.70 -22.38 7.11
N GLY A 158 -2.54 -22.81 6.16
CA GLY A 158 -2.53 -24.13 5.58
C GLY A 158 -1.88 -24.25 4.20
N ASN A 159 -1.24 -23.19 3.66
CA ASN A 159 -0.67 -23.20 2.30
C ASN A 159 0.69 -22.47 2.22
N SER A 160 1.30 -22.46 1.04
CA SER A 160 2.60 -21.86 0.80
C SER A 160 2.57 -20.42 0.31
N PHE A 161 1.42 -19.78 0.24
CA PHE A 161 1.27 -18.45 -0.37
C PHE A 161 2.23 -17.40 0.19
N ASN A 162 2.38 -17.33 1.51
CA ASN A 162 3.29 -16.35 2.14
C ASN A 162 4.74 -16.61 1.81
N ARG A 163 5.16 -17.89 1.74
CA ARG A 163 6.51 -18.24 1.30
C ARG A 163 6.73 -17.82 -0.16
N ASP A 164 5.76 -18.04 -1.02
CA ASP A 164 5.89 -17.84 -2.46
C ASP A 164 5.79 -16.34 -2.84
N TYR A 165 5.04 -15.51 -2.07
CA TYR A 165 4.74 -14.11 -2.41
C TYR A 165 5.07 -13.06 -1.32
N ALA A 166 5.53 -13.47 -0.15
CA ALA A 166 5.97 -12.55 0.89
C ALA A 166 7.38 -12.87 1.40
N ASN A 167 8.07 -13.80 0.74
CA ASN A 167 9.42 -14.23 1.12
C ASN A 167 9.49 -14.69 2.58
N GLU A 168 8.42 -15.30 3.09
CA GLU A 168 8.35 -15.76 4.47
C GLU A 168 8.97 -17.14 4.60
N ASP A 169 10.01 -17.24 5.43
CA ASP A 169 10.45 -18.49 5.99
C ASP A 169 9.52 -18.88 7.15
N PRO A 170 8.96 -20.11 7.20
CA PRO A 170 8.14 -20.57 8.30
C PRO A 170 8.80 -20.40 9.68
N ASP A 171 10.12 -20.44 9.73
CA ASP A 171 10.90 -20.29 10.94
C ASP A 171 11.33 -18.86 11.26
N ALA A 172 11.41 -17.96 10.26
CA ALA A 172 11.94 -16.61 10.41
C ALA A 172 10.90 -15.55 10.82
N GLY A 173 9.61 -15.80 10.63
CA GLY A 173 8.56 -14.85 11.02
C GLY A 173 7.70 -14.35 9.86
N ASP A 174 6.90 -13.32 10.14
CA ASP A 174 5.98 -12.74 9.16
C ASP A 174 6.63 -11.54 8.45
N ASN A 175 6.43 -11.43 7.15
CA ASN A 175 6.81 -10.27 6.33
C ASN A 175 5.57 -9.55 5.78
N PRO A 176 5.55 -8.20 5.77
CA PRO A 176 4.53 -7.47 5.06
C PRO A 176 4.86 -7.50 3.57
N ALA A 177 3.85 -7.62 2.73
CA ALA A 177 4.04 -7.52 1.29
C ALA A 177 2.75 -7.08 0.59
N PHE A 178 2.89 -6.22 -0.41
CA PHE A 178 1.85 -5.99 -1.40
C PHE A 178 2.09 -6.86 -2.62
N ASN A 179 1.04 -7.48 -3.11
CA ASN A 179 1.06 -8.20 -4.37
C ASN A 179 -0.14 -7.82 -5.22
N VAL A 180 0.06 -7.75 -6.50
CA VAL A 180 -0.99 -7.52 -7.49
C VAL A 180 -1.05 -8.72 -8.41
N PHE A 181 -2.22 -9.32 -8.49
CA PHE A 181 -2.51 -10.42 -9.41
C PHE A 181 -3.48 -9.94 -10.48
N THR A 182 -3.31 -10.48 -11.69
CA THR A 182 -4.23 -10.26 -12.80
C THR A 182 -4.81 -11.60 -13.25
N ARG A 183 -6.04 -11.57 -13.79
CA ARG A 183 -6.72 -12.73 -14.32
C ARG A 183 -6.97 -12.54 -15.83
N SER A 184 -6.57 -13.54 -16.62
CA SER A 184 -6.87 -13.62 -18.04
C SER A 184 -7.52 -14.97 -18.33
N GLY A 185 -8.85 -14.99 -18.54
CA GLY A 185 -9.61 -16.23 -18.58
C GLY A 185 -9.49 -17.01 -17.27
N SER A 186 -8.96 -18.23 -17.31
CA SER A 186 -8.70 -19.06 -16.12
C SER A 186 -7.30 -18.91 -15.55
N THR A 187 -6.40 -18.18 -16.21
CA THR A 187 -5.00 -18.05 -15.81
C THR A 187 -4.81 -16.85 -14.91
N LEU A 188 -4.13 -17.06 -13.78
CA LEU A 188 -3.75 -16.01 -12.83
C LEU A 188 -2.27 -15.71 -12.99
N HIS A 189 -1.92 -14.43 -13.06
CA HIS A 189 -0.54 -13.97 -13.14
C HIS A 189 -0.21 -13.07 -11.95
N HIS A 190 0.98 -13.23 -11.37
CA HIS A 190 1.53 -12.28 -10.41
C HIS A 190 2.11 -11.10 -11.18
N PHE A 191 1.34 -10.02 -11.27
CA PHE A 191 1.68 -8.85 -12.09
C PHE A 191 2.76 -7.97 -11.47
N TRP A 192 2.67 -7.75 -10.18
CA TRP A 192 3.61 -6.89 -9.45
C TRP A 192 3.66 -7.27 -7.97
N GLY A 193 4.84 -7.18 -7.38
CA GLY A 193 5.07 -7.35 -5.96
C GLY A 193 5.96 -6.24 -5.41
N ASP A 194 5.83 -6.00 -4.11
CA ASP A 194 6.66 -5.10 -3.36
C ASP A 194 8.04 -5.72 -3.11
N GLU A 195 9.09 -5.11 -3.64
CA GLU A 195 10.48 -5.55 -3.49
C GLU A 195 11.33 -4.54 -2.70
N MET A 196 10.70 -3.46 -2.21
CA MET A 196 11.44 -2.44 -1.46
C MET A 196 11.60 -2.83 0.01
N GLY A 197 12.82 -2.77 0.49
CA GLY A 197 13.17 -3.14 1.85
C GLY A 197 14.56 -2.63 2.23
N PRO A 198 15.15 -3.11 3.34
CA PRO A 198 16.47 -2.65 3.79
C PRO A 198 17.57 -2.77 2.73
N GLN A 199 17.51 -3.80 1.89
CA GLN A 199 18.49 -4.05 0.83
C GLN A 199 18.36 -3.09 -0.37
N THR A 200 17.24 -2.38 -0.50
CA THR A 200 16.97 -1.39 -1.57
C THR A 200 16.92 0.04 -1.03
N SER A 201 17.32 0.25 0.22
CA SER A 201 17.35 1.55 0.88
C SER A 201 18.76 2.14 0.86
N ASP A 202 18.86 3.46 0.74
CA ASP A 202 20.13 4.17 0.89
C ASP A 202 20.69 4.07 2.33
N PRO A 203 22.01 4.16 2.53
CA PRO A 203 22.60 4.17 3.85
C PRO A 203 21.96 5.23 4.77
N GLY A 204 21.44 4.81 5.92
CA GLY A 204 20.76 5.69 6.87
C GLY A 204 19.30 6.01 6.54
N GLN A 205 18.78 5.53 5.41
CA GLN A 205 17.37 5.65 5.07
C GLN A 205 16.55 4.61 5.83
N ASP A 206 15.49 5.06 6.48
CA ASP A 206 14.50 4.15 7.06
C ASP A 206 13.55 3.65 5.94
N PRO A 207 13.42 2.33 5.72
CA PRO A 207 12.56 1.77 4.68
C PRO A 207 11.06 1.89 4.98
N ARG A 208 10.68 2.67 5.99
CA ARG A 208 9.27 2.92 6.34
C ARG A 208 8.46 3.38 5.13
N GLY A 209 7.38 2.69 4.86
CA GLY A 209 6.46 3.04 3.78
C GLY A 209 7.01 2.78 2.37
N ALA A 210 7.82 1.75 2.20
CA ALA A 210 8.27 1.33 0.88
C ALA A 210 7.54 0.05 0.43
N PRO A 211 6.82 0.06 -0.71
CA PRO A 211 6.41 1.20 -1.51
C PRO A 211 5.49 2.09 -0.67
N ASP A 212 5.42 3.36 -0.89
CA ASP A 212 4.80 4.33 0.03
C ASP A 212 3.27 4.53 -0.18
N PRO A 213 2.41 3.51 0.02
CA PRO A 213 0.97 3.68 0.03
C PRO A 213 0.43 4.05 1.41
N MET A 214 1.30 4.31 2.39
CA MET A 214 0.91 4.52 3.77
C MET A 214 0.60 5.99 4.07
N PRO A 215 -0.70 6.39 4.17
CA PRO A 215 -1.10 7.79 4.35
C PRO A 215 -0.49 8.45 5.57
N LEU A 216 -0.24 7.69 6.64
CA LEU A 216 0.35 8.18 7.88
C LEU A 216 1.70 8.85 7.64
N TRP A 217 2.61 8.18 6.92
CA TRP A 217 3.95 8.73 6.69
C TRP A 217 3.91 9.91 5.75
N THR A 218 3.09 9.84 4.70
CA THR A 218 2.86 10.97 3.78
C THR A 218 2.35 12.21 4.51
N LEU A 219 1.41 12.05 5.45
CA LEU A 219 0.91 13.18 6.25
C LEU A 219 1.97 13.75 7.18
N LEU A 220 2.78 12.90 7.82
CA LEU A 220 3.85 13.36 8.70
C LEU A 220 4.94 14.10 7.92
N ASP A 221 5.25 13.68 6.70
CA ASP A 221 6.22 14.37 5.82
C ASP A 221 5.78 15.79 5.43
N LEU A 222 4.50 16.13 5.55
CA LEU A 222 4.00 17.50 5.36
C LEU A 222 4.26 18.40 6.58
N THR A 223 4.71 17.85 7.70
CA THR A 223 4.89 18.58 8.95
C THR A 223 6.35 18.97 9.17
N PRO A 224 6.65 20.05 9.95
CA PRO A 224 8.02 20.42 10.26
C PRO A 224 8.82 19.33 10.99
N GLY A 225 8.14 18.48 11.77
CA GLY A 225 8.77 17.38 12.50
C GLY A 225 9.02 16.13 11.66
N GLY A 226 8.42 16.04 10.47
CA GLY A 226 8.51 14.87 9.58
C GLY A 226 8.07 13.56 10.26
N ARG A 227 8.64 12.46 9.83
CA ARG A 227 8.35 11.10 10.36
C ARG A 227 8.92 10.86 11.77
N GLY A 228 9.87 11.68 12.21
CA GLY A 228 10.66 11.42 13.42
C GLY A 228 11.65 10.26 13.24
N GLN A 229 12.53 10.03 14.21
CA GLN A 229 13.54 8.97 14.14
C GLN A 229 13.11 7.70 14.87
N ASP A 230 12.46 7.84 16.03
CA ASP A 230 12.19 6.73 16.96
C ASP A 230 10.70 6.50 17.23
N TRP A 231 9.81 7.13 16.47
CA TRP A 231 8.38 6.97 16.65
C TRP A 231 7.76 6.06 15.57
N TYR A 232 6.94 5.10 16.06
CA TYR A 232 6.14 4.20 15.23
C TYR A 232 4.72 4.13 15.78
N PRO A 233 3.71 3.81 14.94
CA PRO A 233 2.35 3.62 15.40
C PRO A 233 2.25 2.46 16.39
N ARG A 234 1.30 2.58 17.32
CA ARG A 234 0.98 1.57 18.32
C ARG A 234 -0.45 1.08 18.13
N LEU A 235 -0.76 -0.08 18.68
CA LEU A 235 -2.14 -0.59 18.67
C LEU A 235 -3.05 0.24 19.58
N GLU A 236 -2.49 0.77 20.65
CA GLU A 236 -3.20 1.57 21.66
C GLU A 236 -2.34 2.77 22.07
N TYR A 237 -2.99 3.88 22.37
CA TYR A 237 -2.39 5.08 22.93
C TYR A 237 -3.04 5.41 24.25
N ALA A 238 -2.24 5.86 25.23
CA ALA A 238 -2.80 6.43 26.43
C ALA A 238 -3.71 7.60 26.07
N VAL A 239 -4.94 7.58 26.55
CA VAL A 239 -5.88 8.70 26.36
C VAL A 239 -5.25 9.92 27.03
N ALA A 240 -4.90 10.93 26.24
CA ALA A 240 -4.46 12.20 26.80
C ALA A 240 -5.60 12.72 27.69
N ARG A 241 -5.37 12.78 28.99
CA ARG A 241 -6.32 13.46 29.90
C ARG A 241 -6.37 14.93 29.44
N ARG A 242 -7.53 15.31 28.88
CA ARG A 242 -7.84 16.71 28.59
C ARG A 242 -8.06 17.48 29.87
#